data_409a532c0451d7dbdefb39828753aead
#
_entry.id   409a532c0451d7dbdefb39828753aead
#
_cell.length_a   1.000
_cell.length_b   1.000
_cell.length_c   1.000
_cell.angle_alpha   90.00
_cell.angle_beta   90.00
_cell.angle_gamma   90.00
#
_symmetry.space_group_name_H-M   'P 1'
#
loop_
_entity.id
_entity.type
_entity.pdbx_description
1 polymer ?
#
loop_
_entity_poly.entity_id
_entity_poly.type
_entity_poly.pdbx_seq_one_letter_code
_entity_poly.pdbx_strand_id
1 'polypeptide(L)'
;MREPSLDFLKTLVNTPSPSGHETRGQRVWLDYVKRFADETFSDSYGNCVAVLNKGGSPRIMLAAHADEIAMAVNWVDDNGFIYVRKLGGVDPGITRAKRVVIHSKAGAVKGVVGNVAPHLTKMDKEAKTPKIEDLFIDIGVNSRAAALKLVQIGNPITLAHEFEMLRGDLAIARAFDNRIGTWAVAEALRLLKEGTGKLNAEICAVSNIMEEVGLLGARQIAYSLKPDIALVVDVTHATDYPTVSKAQHGDVKIGKGPTLTHGGCNHPVVVERLEAIAKKQKIKIQHEAMSATSGTDTDVIFWTRGGIPSALISLPNRYMHSPVELVSLKDLEQIPVLMSAFALSIKRGEEFKVQI
;
A
#
# COMPACT_ATOMS: atom_id res chain seq x y z
N MET A 1 -17.88 2.26 -8.84
CA MET A 1 -16.82 1.28 -9.26
C MET A 1 -17.44 0.20 -10.13
N ARG A 2 -16.77 -0.23 -11.22
CA ARG A 2 -17.23 -1.35 -12.06
C ARG A 2 -17.09 -2.65 -11.24
N GLU A 3 -18.00 -3.60 -11.46
CA GLU A 3 -17.97 -4.89 -10.75
C GLU A 3 -16.61 -5.64 -10.90
N PRO A 4 -16.03 -5.81 -12.12
CA PRO A 4 -14.72 -6.47 -12.24
C PRO A 4 -13.57 -5.74 -11.54
N SER A 5 -13.65 -4.40 -11.43
CA SER A 5 -12.66 -3.60 -10.69
C SER A 5 -12.80 -3.76 -9.18
N LEU A 6 -14.03 -3.87 -8.68
CA LEU A 6 -14.30 -4.15 -7.26
C LEU A 6 -13.86 -5.57 -6.88
N ASP A 7 -14.12 -6.56 -7.73
CA ASP A 7 -13.69 -7.93 -7.49
C ASP A 7 -12.17 -8.07 -7.49
N PHE A 8 -11.50 -7.32 -8.37
CA PHE A 8 -10.04 -7.24 -8.36
C PHE A 8 -9.52 -6.62 -7.05
N LEU A 9 -10.12 -5.50 -6.58
CA LEU A 9 -9.76 -4.88 -5.31
C LEU A 9 -9.92 -5.85 -4.14
N LYS A 10 -11.09 -6.51 -4.04
CA LYS A 10 -11.35 -7.51 -2.99
C LYS A 10 -10.33 -8.64 -3.02
N THR A 11 -10.00 -9.13 -4.23
CA THR A 11 -9.02 -10.21 -4.40
C THR A 11 -7.64 -9.78 -3.96
N LEU A 12 -7.19 -8.56 -4.34
CA LEU A 12 -5.92 -8.00 -3.90
C LEU A 12 -5.84 -7.88 -2.38
N VAL A 13 -6.83 -7.22 -1.76
CA VAL A 13 -6.86 -6.94 -0.33
C VAL A 13 -6.94 -8.22 0.50
N ASN A 14 -7.71 -9.22 0.05
CA ASN A 14 -7.87 -10.49 0.75
C ASN A 14 -6.70 -11.46 0.53
N THR A 15 -5.89 -11.24 -0.51
CA THR A 15 -4.70 -12.06 -0.77
C THR A 15 -3.55 -11.64 0.16
N PRO A 16 -3.02 -12.52 1.01
CA PRO A 16 -1.89 -12.20 1.87
C PRO A 16 -0.64 -11.84 1.08
N SER A 17 0.01 -10.75 1.47
CA SER A 17 1.23 -10.24 0.84
C SER A 17 2.13 -9.52 1.88
N PRO A 18 2.52 -10.20 2.95
CA PRO A 18 3.40 -9.61 3.97
C PRO A 18 4.72 -9.13 3.37
N SER A 19 5.29 -8.06 3.90
CA SER A 19 6.61 -7.55 3.46
C SER A 19 7.66 -8.64 3.36
N GLY A 20 8.30 -8.76 2.19
CA GLY A 20 9.24 -9.83 1.84
C GLY A 20 8.59 -11.16 1.42
N HIS A 21 7.26 -11.23 1.33
CA HIS A 21 6.50 -12.42 0.96
C HIS A 21 5.34 -12.09 -0.01
N GLU A 22 5.52 -11.14 -0.91
CA GLU A 22 4.49 -10.53 -1.75
C GLU A 22 4.05 -11.39 -2.95
N THR A 23 4.70 -12.50 -3.20
CA THR A 23 4.53 -13.31 -4.44
C THR A 23 3.06 -13.61 -4.77
N ARG A 24 2.20 -13.84 -3.78
CA ARG A 24 0.78 -14.16 -4.00
C ARG A 24 0.01 -12.91 -4.50
N GLY A 25 0.18 -11.78 -3.83
CA GLY A 25 -0.41 -10.50 -4.23
C GLY A 25 0.06 -10.06 -5.61
N GLN A 26 1.36 -10.18 -5.87
CA GLN A 26 1.97 -9.84 -7.15
C GLN A 26 1.43 -10.68 -8.33
N ARG A 27 1.17 -11.96 -8.12
CA ARG A 27 0.52 -12.81 -9.15
C ARG A 27 -0.89 -12.33 -9.47
N VAL A 28 -1.68 -11.99 -8.46
CA VAL A 28 -3.04 -11.43 -8.65
C VAL A 28 -2.97 -10.14 -9.46
N TRP A 29 -2.02 -9.26 -9.12
CA TRP A 29 -1.83 -8.00 -9.83
C TRP A 29 -1.40 -8.21 -11.29
N LEU A 30 -0.38 -9.04 -11.56
CA LEU A 30 0.09 -9.35 -12.91
C LEU A 30 -1.03 -9.97 -13.76
N ASP A 31 -1.82 -10.89 -13.20
CA ASP A 31 -2.94 -11.52 -13.91
C ASP A 31 -4.02 -10.52 -14.31
N TYR A 32 -4.18 -9.45 -13.54
CA TYR A 32 -5.09 -8.38 -13.91
C TYR A 32 -4.52 -7.48 -14.99
N VAL A 33 -3.30 -6.94 -14.81
CA VAL A 33 -2.73 -5.91 -15.70
C VAL A 33 -2.28 -6.41 -17.05
N LYS A 34 -1.92 -7.70 -17.19
CA LYS A 34 -1.49 -8.29 -18.48
C LYS A 34 -2.49 -8.11 -19.62
N ARG A 35 -3.77 -7.88 -19.31
CA ARG A 35 -4.81 -7.62 -20.30
C ARG A 35 -4.74 -6.23 -20.92
N PHE A 36 -4.04 -5.31 -20.27
CA PHE A 36 -3.97 -3.88 -20.61
C PHE A 36 -2.56 -3.42 -20.96
N ALA A 37 -1.57 -4.27 -20.80
CA ALA A 37 -0.16 -3.99 -21.06
C ALA A 37 0.31 -4.55 -22.41
N ASP A 38 1.33 -3.93 -22.99
CA ASP A 38 2.06 -4.47 -24.13
C ASP A 38 3.09 -5.51 -23.67
N GLU A 39 3.61 -5.35 -22.43
CA GLU A 39 4.58 -6.24 -21.81
C GLU A 39 4.39 -6.24 -20.28
N THR A 40 4.62 -7.40 -19.65
CA THR A 40 4.70 -7.52 -18.19
C THR A 40 5.92 -8.31 -17.79
N PHE A 41 6.59 -7.91 -16.72
CA PHE A 41 7.74 -8.63 -16.15
C PHE A 41 7.86 -8.40 -14.65
N SER A 42 8.69 -9.18 -14.00
CA SER A 42 9.14 -8.94 -12.63
C SER A 42 10.66 -8.92 -12.56
N ASP A 43 11.20 -8.16 -11.61
CA ASP A 43 12.63 -8.22 -11.31
C ASP A 43 12.98 -9.41 -10.40
N SER A 44 14.26 -9.55 -10.06
CA SER A 44 14.75 -10.67 -9.25
C SER A 44 14.24 -10.69 -7.81
N TYR A 45 13.70 -9.59 -7.30
CA TYR A 45 13.14 -9.49 -5.96
C TYR A 45 11.61 -9.54 -5.94
N GLY A 46 10.96 -9.40 -7.11
CA GLY A 46 9.51 -9.52 -7.23
C GLY A 46 8.76 -8.19 -7.38
N ASN A 47 9.45 -7.06 -7.61
CA ASN A 47 8.77 -5.88 -8.14
C ASN A 47 8.16 -6.23 -9.49
N CYS A 48 6.88 -5.91 -9.68
CA CYS A 48 6.15 -6.21 -10.91
C CYS A 48 5.91 -4.97 -11.74
N VAL A 49 6.07 -5.08 -13.05
CA VAL A 49 5.94 -3.98 -14.01
C VAL A 49 5.02 -4.38 -15.15
N ALA A 50 4.13 -3.47 -15.54
CA ALA A 50 3.32 -3.57 -16.73
C ALA A 50 3.57 -2.33 -17.61
N VAL A 51 4.02 -2.54 -18.83
CA VAL A 51 4.40 -1.47 -19.78
C VAL A 51 3.29 -1.28 -20.80
N LEU A 52 2.89 -0.04 -21.04
CA LEU A 52 1.96 0.36 -22.10
C LEU A 52 2.61 1.45 -22.95
N ASN A 53 2.39 1.38 -24.28
CA ASN A 53 2.96 2.27 -25.29
C ASN A 53 4.50 2.27 -25.25
N LYS A 54 5.06 1.05 -25.34
CA LYS A 54 6.52 0.83 -25.31
C LYS A 54 7.25 1.68 -26.37
N GLY A 55 8.28 2.40 -25.96
CA GLY A 55 9.03 3.35 -26.81
C GLY A 55 8.40 4.73 -26.91
N GLY A 56 7.33 5.00 -26.18
CA GLY A 56 6.80 6.34 -25.96
C GLY A 56 7.78 7.22 -25.14
N SER A 57 7.58 8.54 -25.18
CA SER A 57 8.44 9.49 -24.45
C SER A 57 7.62 10.70 -23.99
N PRO A 58 7.80 11.16 -22.74
CA PRO A 58 8.69 10.61 -21.71
C PRO A 58 8.19 9.26 -21.12
N ARG A 59 9.03 8.58 -20.35
CA ARG A 59 8.65 7.40 -19.56
C ARG A 59 8.07 7.85 -18.23
N ILE A 60 6.84 7.45 -17.96
CA ILE A 60 6.12 7.77 -16.72
C ILE A 60 6.00 6.49 -15.88
N MET A 61 6.49 6.55 -14.67
CA MET A 61 6.30 5.50 -13.67
C MET A 61 5.05 5.82 -12.84
N LEU A 62 4.10 4.89 -12.81
CA LEU A 62 2.97 4.91 -11.89
C LEU A 62 3.23 3.82 -10.85
N ALA A 63 3.42 4.19 -9.57
CA ALA A 63 3.94 3.28 -8.57
C ALA A 63 3.09 3.22 -7.31
N ALA A 64 3.01 2.03 -6.72
CA ALA A 64 2.46 1.78 -5.39
C ALA A 64 3.00 0.46 -4.84
N HIS A 65 3.00 0.27 -3.51
CA HIS A 65 3.52 -0.95 -2.93
C HIS A 65 2.47 -2.04 -2.72
N ALA A 66 2.91 -3.29 -2.84
CA ALA A 66 2.09 -4.49 -2.76
C ALA A 66 2.15 -5.16 -1.39
N ASP A 67 3.09 -4.77 -0.56
CA ASP A 67 3.25 -5.38 0.75
C ASP A 67 2.28 -4.79 1.78
N GLU A 68 2.17 -5.47 2.89
CA GLU A 68 1.39 -5.09 4.06
C GLU A 68 2.17 -5.37 5.33
N ILE A 69 1.93 -4.60 6.38
CA ILE A 69 2.47 -4.89 7.71
C ILE A 69 2.03 -6.27 8.18
N ALA A 70 2.93 -6.98 8.86
CA ALA A 70 2.70 -8.35 9.26
C ALA A 70 3.60 -8.74 10.45
N MET A 71 3.55 -10.01 10.82
CA MET A 71 4.49 -10.62 11.75
C MET A 71 5.18 -11.82 11.10
N ALA A 72 6.27 -12.29 11.69
CA ALA A 72 6.93 -13.52 11.31
C ALA A 72 7.16 -14.40 12.54
N VAL A 73 7.09 -15.71 12.36
CA VAL A 73 7.45 -16.69 13.40
C VAL A 73 8.92 -16.51 13.75
N ASN A 74 9.21 -16.21 15.02
CA ASN A 74 10.57 -16.02 15.52
C ASN A 74 11.06 -17.22 16.33
N TRP A 75 10.22 -17.75 17.20
CA TRP A 75 10.56 -18.83 18.09
C TRP A 75 9.31 -19.59 18.54
N VAL A 76 9.47 -20.88 18.91
CA VAL A 76 8.41 -21.72 19.45
C VAL A 76 8.88 -22.28 20.80
N ASP A 77 8.08 -22.12 21.85
CA ASP A 77 8.40 -22.66 23.15
C ASP A 77 8.11 -24.15 23.28
N ASP A 78 8.46 -24.77 24.42
CA ASP A 78 8.30 -26.21 24.64
C ASP A 78 6.82 -26.64 24.70
N ASN A 79 5.91 -25.71 25.01
CA ASN A 79 4.45 -25.93 25.05
C ASN A 79 3.77 -25.71 23.70
N GLY A 80 4.51 -25.21 22.68
CA GLY A 80 4.00 -24.98 21.34
C GLY A 80 3.49 -23.57 21.08
N PHE A 81 3.64 -22.62 22.02
CA PHE A 81 3.33 -21.22 21.77
C PHE A 81 4.39 -20.57 20.87
N ILE A 82 3.92 -19.71 19.96
CA ILE A 82 4.75 -19.11 18.90
C ILE A 82 5.00 -17.65 19.23
N TYR A 83 6.26 -17.26 19.36
CA TYR A 83 6.70 -15.88 19.53
C TYR A 83 7.07 -15.27 18.19
N VAL A 84 6.87 -13.96 18.06
CA VAL A 84 6.88 -13.30 16.76
C VAL A 84 7.83 -12.11 16.70
N ARG A 85 8.21 -11.73 15.49
CA ARG A 85 8.79 -10.42 15.15
C ARG A 85 7.84 -9.67 14.24
N LYS A 86 7.86 -8.34 14.32
CA LYS A 86 7.09 -7.49 13.40
C LYS A 86 7.79 -7.37 12.05
N LEU A 87 7.00 -7.27 11.00
CA LEU A 87 7.35 -6.85 9.66
C LEU A 87 6.59 -5.53 9.43
N GLY A 88 7.30 -4.40 9.40
CA GLY A 88 6.69 -3.08 9.32
C GLY A 88 6.10 -2.54 10.63
N GLY A 89 5.17 -1.61 10.51
CA GLY A 89 4.62 -0.78 11.58
C GLY A 89 3.56 -1.44 12.45
N VAL A 90 3.68 -2.71 12.82
CA VAL A 90 2.70 -3.43 13.66
C VAL A 90 2.61 -2.83 15.06
N ASP A 91 1.40 -2.48 15.50
CA ASP A 91 1.09 -2.05 16.87
C ASP A 91 0.74 -3.28 17.75
N PRO A 92 1.58 -3.61 18.73
CA PRO A 92 1.32 -4.74 19.63
C PRO A 92 0.05 -4.58 20.47
N GLY A 93 -0.36 -3.33 20.76
CA GLY A 93 -1.54 -3.05 21.58
C GLY A 93 -2.83 -3.52 20.93
N ILE A 94 -2.99 -3.26 19.63
CA ILE A 94 -4.18 -3.68 18.88
C ILE A 94 -4.08 -5.11 18.35
N THR A 95 -2.89 -5.73 18.42
CA THR A 95 -2.68 -7.10 17.91
C THR A 95 -3.15 -8.16 18.91
N ARG A 96 -3.13 -7.87 20.22
CA ARG A 96 -3.62 -8.80 21.26
C ARG A 96 -5.07 -9.21 21.02
N ALA A 97 -5.39 -10.46 21.36
CA ALA A 97 -6.70 -11.07 21.23
C ALA A 97 -7.25 -11.10 19.78
N LYS A 98 -6.39 -10.93 18.79
CA LYS A 98 -6.78 -11.05 17.37
C LYS A 98 -6.57 -12.46 16.85
N ARG A 99 -7.38 -12.82 15.85
CA ARG A 99 -7.17 -14.03 15.05
C ARG A 99 -6.10 -13.73 14.00
N VAL A 100 -5.27 -14.73 13.73
CA VAL A 100 -4.18 -14.66 12.76
C VAL A 100 -4.17 -15.87 11.85
N VAL A 101 -3.49 -15.73 10.72
CA VAL A 101 -3.16 -16.82 9.80
C VAL A 101 -1.67 -16.84 9.59
N ILE A 102 -1.03 -17.97 9.90
CA ILE A 102 0.39 -18.23 9.61
C ILE A 102 0.46 -18.91 8.24
N HIS A 103 1.22 -18.32 7.33
CA HIS A 103 1.35 -18.79 5.95
C HIS A 103 2.57 -19.71 5.83
N SER A 104 2.36 -21.01 6.01
CA SER A 104 3.41 -22.03 5.87
C SER A 104 3.42 -22.64 4.46
N LYS A 105 4.49 -23.37 4.14
CA LYS A 105 4.58 -24.13 2.87
C LYS A 105 3.52 -25.24 2.79
N ALA A 106 3.11 -25.79 3.93
CA ALA A 106 2.08 -26.82 4.00
C ALA A 106 0.64 -26.26 3.92
N GLY A 107 0.48 -24.94 3.98
CA GLY A 107 -0.81 -24.27 3.93
C GLY A 107 -0.99 -23.21 5.01
N ALA A 108 -2.21 -22.72 5.14
CA ALA A 108 -2.59 -21.70 6.10
C ALA A 108 -2.90 -22.34 7.47
N VAL A 109 -2.20 -21.90 8.52
CA VAL A 109 -2.42 -22.34 9.90
C VAL A 109 -3.11 -21.22 10.66
N LYS A 110 -4.31 -21.47 11.16
CA LYS A 110 -5.08 -20.52 11.99
C LYS A 110 -4.55 -20.50 13.41
N GLY A 111 -4.49 -19.30 13.99
CA GLY A 111 -4.09 -19.10 15.38
C GLY A 111 -4.76 -17.88 16.01
N VAL A 112 -4.53 -17.70 17.28
CA VAL A 112 -4.97 -16.54 18.05
C VAL A 112 -3.79 -15.91 18.78
N VAL A 113 -3.70 -14.58 18.79
CA VAL A 113 -2.75 -13.90 19.66
C VAL A 113 -3.28 -13.93 21.09
N GLY A 114 -2.50 -14.53 21.99
CA GLY A 114 -2.88 -14.70 23.38
C GLY A 114 -3.07 -13.37 24.11
N ASN A 115 -3.88 -13.41 25.14
CA ASN A 115 -4.05 -12.29 26.07
C ASN A 115 -4.32 -12.85 27.47
N VAL A 116 -3.64 -12.26 28.47
CA VAL A 116 -3.88 -12.63 29.86
C VAL A 116 -5.16 -11.93 30.35
N ALA A 117 -6.06 -12.70 30.94
CA ALA A 117 -7.31 -12.15 31.47
C ALA A 117 -7.03 -11.14 32.61
N PRO A 118 -7.82 -10.05 32.71
CA PRO A 118 -7.61 -9.02 33.74
C PRO A 118 -7.60 -9.57 35.18
N HIS A 119 -8.37 -10.64 35.43
CA HIS A 119 -8.44 -11.30 36.75
C HIS A 119 -7.11 -11.97 37.18
N LEU A 120 -6.23 -12.29 36.22
CA LEU A 120 -4.93 -12.91 36.46
C LEU A 120 -3.77 -11.91 36.45
N THR A 121 -4.03 -10.67 36.07
CA THR A 121 -3.06 -9.58 36.15
C THR A 121 -3.31 -8.81 37.43
N LYS A 122 -2.26 -8.60 38.26
CA LYS A 122 -2.34 -7.58 39.31
C LYS A 122 -2.68 -6.27 38.60
N MET A 123 -3.72 -5.57 39.07
CA MET A 123 -4.08 -4.24 38.53
C MET A 123 -2.93 -3.25 38.82
N ASP A 124 -1.91 -3.29 37.97
CA ASP A 124 -0.96 -2.19 37.89
C ASP A 124 -1.74 -0.98 37.37
N LYS A 125 -1.69 0.11 38.13
CA LYS A 125 -2.40 1.36 37.80
C LYS A 125 -1.97 2.00 36.50
N GLU A 126 -0.89 1.49 35.87
CA GLU A 126 -0.41 1.86 34.54
C GLU A 126 -0.39 0.63 33.65
N ALA A 127 -1.43 0.44 32.86
CA ALA A 127 -1.44 -0.57 31.80
C ALA A 127 -0.41 -0.18 30.72
N LYS A 128 0.79 -0.75 30.80
CA LYS A 128 1.83 -0.54 29.79
C LYS A 128 1.39 -1.15 28.47
N THR A 129 1.59 -0.43 27.37
CA THR A 129 1.45 -0.99 26.03
C THR A 129 2.37 -2.21 25.91
N PRO A 130 1.88 -3.38 25.50
CA PRO A 130 2.70 -4.56 25.35
C PRO A 130 3.79 -4.32 24.31
N LYS A 131 4.93 -4.96 24.47
CA LYS A 131 5.95 -5.04 23.41
C LYS A 131 5.64 -6.22 22.50
N ILE A 132 6.20 -6.21 21.29
CA ILE A 132 6.00 -7.32 20.35
C ILE A 132 6.53 -8.65 20.90
N GLU A 133 7.60 -8.59 21.69
CA GLU A 133 8.23 -9.75 22.32
C GLU A 133 7.35 -10.40 23.39
N ASP A 134 6.38 -9.65 23.94
CA ASP A 134 5.41 -10.16 24.93
C ASP A 134 4.24 -10.90 24.28
N LEU A 135 4.10 -10.80 22.96
CA LEU A 135 3.03 -11.45 22.23
C LEU A 135 3.38 -12.90 21.91
N PHE A 136 2.41 -13.77 22.07
CA PHE A 136 2.49 -15.16 21.65
C PHE A 136 1.22 -15.59 20.89
N ILE A 137 1.39 -16.55 19.98
CA ILE A 137 0.28 -17.11 19.19
C ILE A 137 0.07 -18.55 19.62
N ASP A 138 -1.19 -18.87 19.88
CA ASP A 138 -1.68 -20.22 20.14
C ASP A 138 -2.33 -20.77 18.86
N ILE A 139 -1.87 -21.94 18.41
CA ILE A 139 -2.39 -22.69 17.25
C ILE A 139 -3.06 -24.01 17.66
N GLY A 140 -3.31 -24.20 18.97
CA GLY A 140 -4.04 -25.37 19.49
C GLY A 140 -3.19 -26.65 19.60
N VAL A 141 -1.87 -26.53 19.78
CA VAL A 141 -0.96 -27.66 20.01
C VAL A 141 -0.33 -27.56 21.39
N ASN A 142 0.20 -28.67 21.89
CA ASN A 142 0.71 -28.79 23.26
C ASN A 142 2.22 -29.08 23.34
N SER A 143 2.94 -28.95 22.25
CA SER A 143 4.39 -29.17 22.25
C SER A 143 5.07 -28.45 21.07
N ARG A 144 6.32 -28.08 21.28
CA ARG A 144 7.19 -27.53 20.24
C ARG A 144 7.27 -28.41 19.00
N ALA A 145 7.39 -29.73 19.20
CA ALA A 145 7.49 -30.67 18.08
C ALA A 145 6.19 -30.71 17.25
N ALA A 146 5.02 -30.59 17.88
CA ALA A 146 3.73 -30.51 17.18
C ALA A 146 3.59 -29.19 16.40
N ALA A 147 3.99 -28.06 17.00
CA ALA A 147 3.96 -26.76 16.32
C ALA A 147 4.89 -26.73 15.10
N LEU A 148 6.14 -27.21 15.23
CA LEU A 148 7.12 -27.20 14.15
C LEU A 148 6.80 -28.14 12.98
N LYS A 149 5.83 -29.04 13.12
CA LYS A 149 5.26 -29.80 11.99
C LYS A 149 4.34 -28.93 11.11
N LEU A 150 3.74 -27.89 11.68
CA LEU A 150 2.77 -27.00 11.01
C LEU A 150 3.40 -25.70 10.53
N VAL A 151 4.34 -25.16 11.30
CA VAL A 151 4.97 -23.85 11.03
C VAL A 151 6.49 -23.95 11.14
N GLN A 152 7.17 -22.98 10.49
CA GLN A 152 8.63 -22.86 10.54
C GLN A 152 9.01 -21.42 10.94
N ILE A 153 10.20 -21.27 11.52
CA ILE A 153 10.79 -19.95 11.77
C ILE A 153 10.83 -19.16 10.44
N GLY A 154 10.42 -17.89 10.48
CA GLY A 154 10.32 -17.03 9.31
C GLY A 154 9.00 -17.12 8.54
N ASN A 155 8.08 -18.03 8.88
CA ASN A 155 6.76 -18.02 8.24
C ASN A 155 6.03 -16.71 8.53
N PRO A 156 5.50 -16.01 7.51
CA PRO A 156 4.79 -14.75 7.72
C PRO A 156 3.38 -14.99 8.29
N ILE A 157 2.90 -13.98 9.00
CA ILE A 157 1.64 -14.05 9.76
C ILE A 157 0.84 -12.78 9.50
N THR A 158 -0.39 -12.92 9.03
CA THR A 158 -1.33 -11.80 8.84
C THR A 158 -2.47 -11.85 9.86
N LEU A 159 -3.04 -10.69 10.15
CA LEU A 159 -4.31 -10.59 10.89
C LEU A 159 -5.44 -11.18 10.02
N ALA A 160 -6.35 -11.95 10.62
CA ALA A 160 -7.43 -12.63 9.91
C ALA A 160 -8.65 -11.70 9.76
N HIS A 161 -8.51 -10.68 8.92
CA HIS A 161 -9.56 -9.73 8.55
C HIS A 161 -9.61 -9.61 7.02
N GLU A 162 -10.82 -9.53 6.49
CA GLU A 162 -11.09 -9.45 5.06
C GLU A 162 -11.80 -8.15 4.72
N PHE A 163 -11.97 -7.89 3.43
CA PHE A 163 -12.71 -6.74 2.91
C PHE A 163 -14.19 -6.82 3.28
N GLU A 164 -14.73 -5.74 3.84
CA GLU A 164 -16.15 -5.59 4.14
C GLU A 164 -16.64 -4.20 3.71
N MET A 165 -17.85 -4.14 3.14
CA MET A 165 -18.54 -2.85 2.93
C MET A 165 -19.23 -2.42 4.23
N LEU A 166 -19.09 -1.15 4.60
CA LEU A 166 -19.87 -0.55 5.69
C LEU A 166 -21.13 0.12 5.12
N ARG A 167 -21.22 1.43 5.15
CA ARG A 167 -22.35 2.19 4.63
C ARG A 167 -21.95 3.05 3.44
N GLY A 168 -22.82 3.12 2.46
CA GLY A 168 -22.58 3.92 1.25
C GLY A 168 -21.43 3.38 0.44
N ASP A 169 -20.37 4.16 0.30
CA ASP A 169 -19.15 3.82 -0.41
C ASP A 169 -17.96 3.58 0.52
N LEU A 170 -18.21 3.44 1.82
CA LEU A 170 -17.16 3.15 2.79
C LEU A 170 -16.88 1.65 2.88
N ALA A 171 -15.63 1.29 2.88
CA ALA A 171 -15.17 -0.07 3.06
C ALA A 171 -14.13 -0.16 4.17
N ILE A 172 -14.05 -1.31 4.81
CA ILE A 172 -13.00 -1.66 5.77
C ILE A 172 -12.26 -2.91 5.32
N ALA A 173 -10.96 -2.94 5.61
CA ALA A 173 -10.12 -4.12 5.43
C ALA A 173 -8.81 -3.95 6.21
N ARG A 174 -8.03 -5.02 6.31
CA ARG A 174 -6.58 -4.89 6.47
C ARG A 174 -5.96 -4.56 5.11
N ALA A 175 -4.78 -3.97 5.11
CA ALA A 175 -3.98 -3.78 3.91
C ALA A 175 -4.63 -2.96 2.77
N PHE A 176 -5.51 -2.02 3.08
CA PHE A 176 -5.76 -0.93 2.15
C PHE A 176 -4.46 -0.17 1.91
N ASP A 177 -3.65 -0.03 2.93
CA ASP A 177 -2.25 0.30 2.87
C ASP A 177 -1.43 -0.91 2.37
N ASN A 178 -0.89 -0.93 1.12
CA ASN A 178 -1.26 0.01 0.04
C ASN A 178 -1.79 -0.75 -1.19
N ARG A 179 -2.68 -1.73 -0.96
CA ARG A 179 -3.32 -2.47 -2.07
C ARG A 179 -4.24 -1.59 -2.90
N ILE A 180 -4.74 -0.50 -2.28
CA ILE A 180 -5.53 0.49 -3.03
C ILE A 180 -4.66 1.22 -4.05
N GLY A 181 -3.40 1.49 -3.71
CA GLY A 181 -2.46 2.10 -4.64
C GLY A 181 -2.14 1.18 -5.81
N THR A 182 -1.81 -0.09 -5.56
CA THR A 182 -1.57 -1.06 -6.63
C THR A 182 -2.81 -1.29 -7.50
N TRP A 183 -4.00 -1.27 -6.92
CA TRP A 183 -5.27 -1.26 -7.65
C TRP A 183 -5.40 -0.01 -8.52
N ALA A 184 -5.14 1.17 -7.98
CA ALA A 184 -5.28 2.45 -8.70
C ALA A 184 -4.32 2.53 -9.90
N VAL A 185 -3.08 2.08 -9.73
CA VAL A 185 -2.08 1.99 -10.80
C VAL A 185 -2.54 1.05 -11.91
N ALA A 186 -3.09 -0.11 -11.57
CA ALA A 186 -3.64 -1.07 -12.54
C ALA A 186 -4.87 -0.51 -13.29
N GLU A 187 -5.77 0.17 -12.58
CA GLU A 187 -6.94 0.80 -13.18
C GLU A 187 -6.57 2.01 -14.06
N ALA A 188 -5.52 2.77 -13.70
CA ALA A 188 -5.00 3.83 -14.56
C ALA A 188 -4.47 3.25 -15.89
N LEU A 189 -3.73 2.14 -15.83
CA LEU A 189 -3.27 1.43 -17.03
C LEU A 189 -4.44 0.97 -17.89
N ARG A 190 -5.49 0.38 -17.27
CA ARG A 190 -6.71 -0.02 -17.98
C ARG A 190 -7.40 1.17 -18.66
N LEU A 191 -7.58 2.28 -17.97
CA LEU A 191 -8.20 3.49 -18.52
C LEU A 191 -7.43 4.02 -19.74
N LEU A 192 -6.10 3.99 -19.68
CA LEU A 192 -5.25 4.38 -20.79
C LEU A 192 -5.38 3.43 -22.00
N LYS A 193 -5.47 2.10 -21.76
CA LYS A 193 -5.60 1.10 -22.83
C LYS A 193 -6.96 1.12 -23.49
N GLU A 194 -8.03 1.26 -22.70
CA GLU A 194 -9.41 1.25 -23.20
C GLU A 194 -9.85 2.63 -23.74
N GLY A 195 -9.15 3.70 -23.35
CA GLY A 195 -9.46 5.06 -23.78
C GLY A 195 -9.07 5.34 -25.23
N THR A 196 -9.69 6.38 -25.82
CA THR A 196 -9.43 6.83 -27.19
C THR A 196 -8.41 7.95 -27.30
N GLY A 197 -7.87 8.40 -26.16
CA GLY A 197 -6.90 9.49 -26.11
C GLY A 197 -5.53 9.07 -26.68
N LYS A 198 -4.87 10.01 -27.38
CA LYS A 198 -3.50 9.78 -27.87
C LYS A 198 -2.52 9.74 -26.71
N LEU A 199 -1.89 8.60 -26.49
CA LEU A 199 -0.83 8.42 -25.49
C LEU A 199 0.53 8.61 -26.16
N ASN A 200 1.28 9.64 -25.73
CA ASN A 200 2.64 9.91 -26.22
C ASN A 200 3.72 9.28 -25.35
N ALA A 201 3.48 9.22 -24.05
CA ALA A 201 4.40 8.69 -23.05
C ALA A 201 4.43 7.16 -23.04
N GLU A 202 5.54 6.57 -22.63
CA GLU A 202 5.63 5.18 -22.20
C GLU A 202 5.17 5.10 -20.74
N ILE A 203 4.23 4.23 -20.43
CA ILE A 203 3.72 4.06 -19.07
C ILE A 203 4.28 2.78 -18.48
N CYS A 204 4.97 2.90 -17.34
CA CYS A 204 5.40 1.79 -16.50
C CYS A 204 4.53 1.77 -15.23
N ALA A 205 3.49 0.96 -15.23
CA ALA A 205 2.71 0.67 -14.04
C ALA A 205 3.49 -0.30 -13.16
N VAL A 206 3.72 0.03 -11.90
CA VAL A 206 4.63 -0.69 -11.00
C VAL A 206 3.92 -1.04 -9.71
N SER A 207 4.00 -2.32 -9.34
CA SER A 207 3.64 -2.84 -8.03
C SER A 207 4.92 -3.19 -7.29
N ASN A 208 5.31 -2.33 -6.33
CA ASN A 208 6.57 -2.45 -5.58
C ASN A 208 6.44 -3.47 -4.44
N ILE A 209 7.57 -3.85 -3.88
CA ILE A 209 7.69 -4.71 -2.70
C ILE A 209 8.40 -4.01 -1.55
N MET A 210 8.23 -4.53 -0.33
CA MET A 210 9.02 -4.15 0.86
C MET A 210 9.08 -2.63 1.12
N GLU A 211 7.97 -1.93 0.92
CA GLU A 211 7.85 -0.52 1.31
C GLU A 211 7.90 -0.39 2.83
N GLU A 212 7.07 -1.15 3.54
CA GLU A 212 6.83 -1.14 4.98
C GLU A 212 8.09 -1.45 5.84
N VAL A 213 9.13 -1.96 5.20
CA VAL A 213 10.40 -2.31 5.84
C VAL A 213 11.58 -1.49 5.31
N GLY A 214 11.29 -0.35 4.67
CA GLY A 214 12.31 0.62 4.29
C GLY A 214 12.35 1.03 2.82
N LEU A 215 11.23 1.05 2.10
CA LEU A 215 11.07 1.56 0.72
C LEU A 215 11.98 0.84 -0.29
N LEU A 216 12.25 -0.46 -0.05
CA LEU A 216 13.36 -1.15 -0.73
C LEU A 216 13.07 -1.43 -2.20
N GLY A 217 11.86 -1.90 -2.52
CA GLY A 217 11.49 -2.25 -3.88
C GLY A 217 11.42 -1.05 -4.81
N ALA A 218 10.83 0.05 -4.35
CA ALA A 218 10.72 1.28 -5.13
C ALA A 218 12.09 1.85 -5.53
N ARG A 219 13.05 1.84 -4.60
CA ARG A 219 14.42 2.27 -4.87
C ARG A 219 15.08 1.44 -5.97
N GLN A 220 14.89 0.10 -5.93
CA GLN A 220 15.47 -0.81 -6.92
C GLN A 220 14.85 -0.60 -8.30
N ILE A 221 13.53 -0.57 -8.37
CA ILE A 221 12.83 -0.53 -9.64
C ILE A 221 12.94 0.84 -10.31
N ALA A 222 12.90 1.94 -9.57
CA ALA A 222 13.13 3.28 -10.13
C ALA A 222 14.53 3.42 -10.73
N TYR A 223 15.55 2.83 -10.10
CA TYR A 223 16.91 2.81 -10.64
C TYR A 223 16.98 2.05 -11.97
N SER A 224 16.30 0.92 -12.07
CA SER A 224 16.33 0.04 -13.24
C SER A 224 15.51 0.57 -14.41
N LEU A 225 14.30 1.08 -14.14
CA LEU A 225 13.38 1.59 -15.16
C LEU A 225 13.81 2.94 -15.72
N LYS A 226 14.51 3.77 -14.96
CA LYS A 226 14.93 5.12 -15.36
C LYS A 226 13.77 5.98 -15.85
N PRO A 227 12.71 6.17 -15.06
CA PRO A 227 11.61 7.01 -15.48
C PRO A 227 12.01 8.48 -15.54
N ASP A 228 11.36 9.24 -16.42
CA ASP A 228 11.50 10.69 -16.51
C ASP A 228 10.60 11.43 -15.52
N ILE A 229 9.50 10.76 -15.10
CA ILE A 229 8.51 11.28 -14.15
C ILE A 229 7.96 10.11 -13.35
N ALA A 230 7.59 10.34 -12.08
CA ALA A 230 6.89 9.36 -11.28
C ALA A 230 5.64 9.95 -10.62
N LEU A 231 4.53 9.22 -10.68
CA LEU A 231 3.36 9.42 -9.85
C LEU A 231 3.26 8.24 -8.88
N VAL A 232 3.32 8.53 -7.60
CA VAL A 232 3.24 7.52 -6.55
C VAL A 232 1.87 7.60 -5.91
N VAL A 233 1.27 6.45 -5.65
CA VAL A 233 0.01 6.35 -4.91
C VAL A 233 0.28 5.69 -3.58
N ASP A 234 -0.25 6.32 -2.52
CA ASP A 234 -0.21 5.77 -1.18
C ASP A 234 -1.48 6.13 -0.40
N VAL A 235 -1.55 5.78 0.86
CA VAL A 235 -2.56 6.28 1.79
C VAL A 235 -2.05 7.49 2.56
N THR A 236 -2.96 8.28 3.13
CA THR A 236 -2.62 9.30 4.12
C THR A 236 -3.59 9.28 5.28
N HIS A 237 -3.19 9.82 6.42
CA HIS A 237 -4.02 9.88 7.61
C HIS A 237 -5.24 10.79 7.40
N ALA A 238 -6.44 10.21 7.35
CA ALA A 238 -7.65 11.02 7.53
C ALA A 238 -7.69 11.57 8.96
N THR A 239 -8.07 12.84 9.10
CA THR A 239 -8.07 13.57 10.39
C THR A 239 -9.47 13.94 10.87
N ASP A 240 -10.48 13.32 10.27
CA ASP A 240 -11.90 13.62 10.49
C ASP A 240 -12.57 12.66 11.49
N TYR A 241 -11.81 12.14 12.46
CA TYR A 241 -12.32 11.32 13.56
C TYR A 241 -11.80 11.83 14.92
N PRO A 242 -12.44 11.42 16.04
CA PRO A 242 -12.08 11.91 17.37
C PRO A 242 -10.60 11.72 17.71
N THR A 243 -10.06 12.62 18.54
CA THR A 243 -8.72 12.60 19.12
C THR A 243 -7.55 12.95 18.17
N VAL A 244 -7.81 13.30 16.91
CA VAL A 244 -6.79 13.77 15.98
C VAL A 244 -6.74 15.30 15.93
N SER A 245 -5.55 15.88 16.12
CA SER A 245 -5.33 17.32 16.05
C SER A 245 -5.16 17.78 14.60
N LYS A 246 -6.13 18.54 14.07
CA LYS A 246 -6.02 19.11 12.71
C LYS A 246 -4.95 20.18 12.59
N ALA A 247 -4.69 20.92 13.66
CA ALA A 247 -3.61 21.92 13.68
C ALA A 247 -2.23 21.28 13.50
N GLN A 248 -2.10 20.01 13.91
CA GLN A 248 -0.86 19.25 13.84
C GLN A 248 -0.74 18.43 12.55
N HIS A 249 -1.85 17.85 12.05
CA HIS A 249 -1.85 16.86 10.98
C HIS A 249 -2.62 17.27 9.71
N GLY A 250 -3.12 18.52 9.65
CA GLY A 250 -3.96 18.98 8.53
C GLY A 250 -5.43 18.60 8.66
N ASP A 251 -6.26 19.00 7.71
CA ASP A 251 -7.70 18.71 7.67
C ASP A 251 -8.06 17.84 6.46
N VAL A 252 -7.71 16.56 6.54
CA VAL A 252 -7.96 15.53 5.51
C VAL A 252 -9.16 14.69 5.90
N LYS A 253 -10.13 14.54 4.99
CA LYS A 253 -11.43 13.91 5.26
C LYS A 253 -11.75 12.80 4.27
N ILE A 254 -12.32 11.72 4.75
CA ILE A 254 -12.94 10.67 3.94
C ILE A 254 -14.12 11.27 3.13
N GLY A 255 -14.24 10.87 1.85
CA GLY A 255 -15.33 11.32 0.98
C GLY A 255 -15.15 12.72 0.41
N LYS A 256 -13.96 13.32 0.52
CA LYS A 256 -13.61 14.63 -0.04
C LYS A 256 -12.62 14.58 -1.19
N GLY A 257 -12.31 13.39 -1.68
CA GLY A 257 -11.35 13.13 -2.76
C GLY A 257 -9.95 12.79 -2.25
N PRO A 258 -9.05 12.36 -3.15
CA PRO A 258 -7.66 12.11 -2.82
C PRO A 258 -6.93 13.40 -2.42
N THR A 259 -5.77 13.24 -1.76
CA THR A 259 -4.89 14.37 -1.44
C THR A 259 -3.77 14.49 -2.47
N LEU A 260 -3.30 15.71 -2.68
CA LEU A 260 -2.00 16.02 -3.29
C LEU A 260 -1.08 16.58 -2.21
N THR A 261 0.12 16.03 -2.15
CA THR A 261 1.13 16.43 -1.16
C THR A 261 2.02 17.53 -1.71
N HIS A 262 2.25 18.59 -0.90
CA HIS A 262 3.12 19.71 -1.21
C HIS A 262 4.38 19.68 -0.36
N GLY A 263 5.50 20.07 -0.97
CA GLY A 263 6.81 20.12 -0.31
C GLY A 263 7.51 18.74 -0.27
N GLY A 264 8.61 18.67 0.45
CA GLY A 264 9.45 17.46 0.50
C GLY A 264 9.90 16.99 -0.88
N CYS A 265 9.65 15.74 -1.18
CA CYS A 265 10.00 15.08 -2.44
C CYS A 265 9.04 15.38 -3.60
N ASN A 266 7.98 16.18 -3.38
CA ASN A 266 6.97 16.45 -4.40
C ASN A 266 7.40 17.59 -5.31
N HIS A 267 7.55 17.29 -6.61
CA HIS A 267 8.01 18.24 -7.60
C HIS A 267 6.92 19.29 -7.93
N PRO A 268 7.14 20.58 -7.70
CA PRO A 268 6.09 21.60 -7.77
C PRO A 268 5.38 21.64 -9.12
N VAL A 269 6.11 21.55 -10.23
CA VAL A 269 5.53 21.59 -11.59
C VAL A 269 4.65 20.35 -11.86
N VAL A 270 4.99 19.19 -11.30
CA VAL A 270 4.16 17.97 -11.42
C VAL A 270 2.88 18.11 -10.60
N VAL A 271 2.98 18.63 -9.37
CA VAL A 271 1.83 18.87 -8.49
C VAL A 271 0.89 19.90 -9.13
N GLU A 272 1.38 21.06 -9.58
CA GLU A 272 0.58 22.08 -10.28
C GLU A 272 -0.15 21.52 -11.51
N ARG A 273 0.51 20.61 -12.26
CA ARG A 273 -0.12 19.94 -13.41
C ARG A 273 -1.26 19.04 -12.95
N LEU A 274 -1.09 18.27 -11.88
CA LEU A 274 -2.14 17.44 -11.30
C LEU A 274 -3.33 18.27 -10.82
N GLU A 275 -3.09 19.40 -10.15
CA GLU A 275 -4.14 20.35 -9.72
C GLU A 275 -4.95 20.89 -10.91
N ALA A 276 -4.24 21.35 -11.96
CA ALA A 276 -4.88 21.84 -13.17
C ALA A 276 -5.77 20.77 -13.85
N ILE A 277 -5.28 19.53 -13.88
CA ILE A 277 -6.03 18.39 -14.41
C ILE A 277 -7.22 18.06 -13.53
N ALA A 278 -7.06 18.00 -12.21
CA ALA A 278 -8.14 17.75 -11.27
C ALA A 278 -9.26 18.78 -11.45
N LYS A 279 -8.92 20.07 -11.55
CA LYS A 279 -9.88 21.15 -11.84
C LYS A 279 -10.61 20.93 -13.17
N LYS A 280 -9.88 20.60 -14.24
CA LYS A 280 -10.46 20.35 -15.58
C LYS A 280 -11.38 19.15 -15.58
N GLN A 281 -11.02 18.07 -14.89
CA GLN A 281 -11.77 16.82 -14.78
C GLN A 281 -12.88 16.88 -13.70
N LYS A 282 -12.99 17.99 -12.97
CA LYS A 282 -13.91 18.18 -11.83
C LYS A 282 -13.70 17.13 -10.72
N ILE A 283 -12.47 16.65 -10.55
CA ILE A 283 -12.05 15.79 -9.46
C ILE A 283 -11.85 16.67 -8.23
N LYS A 284 -12.51 16.32 -7.13
CA LYS A 284 -12.24 16.96 -5.85
C LYS A 284 -10.92 16.44 -5.31
N ILE A 285 -10.04 17.33 -4.92
CA ILE A 285 -8.77 17.03 -4.28
C ILE A 285 -8.66 17.76 -2.95
N GLN A 286 -7.88 17.21 -2.06
CA GLN A 286 -7.46 17.83 -0.81
C GLN A 286 -5.96 18.09 -0.86
N HIS A 287 -5.45 18.88 0.06
CA HIS A 287 -4.03 19.24 0.09
C HIS A 287 -3.46 18.93 1.46
N GLU A 288 -2.23 18.44 1.46
CA GLU A 288 -1.42 18.25 2.67
C GLU A 288 -0.01 18.77 2.45
N ALA A 289 0.67 19.13 3.51
CA ALA A 289 2.03 19.68 3.47
C ALA A 289 3.01 18.72 4.16
N MET A 290 4.15 18.50 3.53
CA MET A 290 5.26 17.72 4.08
C MET A 290 6.50 18.59 4.22
N SER A 291 7.22 18.45 5.35
CA SER A 291 8.43 19.22 5.59
C SER A 291 9.68 18.58 4.97
N ALA A 292 9.84 17.28 5.11
CA ALA A 292 11.02 16.54 4.67
C ALA A 292 10.67 15.25 3.94
N THR A 293 10.20 14.22 4.67
CA THR A 293 9.86 12.90 4.13
C THR A 293 8.36 12.68 4.18
N SER A 294 7.84 11.94 3.22
CA SER A 294 6.43 11.54 3.16
C SER A 294 6.19 10.21 3.89
N GLY A 295 7.25 9.44 4.12
CA GLY A 295 7.13 8.07 4.62
C GLY A 295 6.62 7.08 3.56
N THR A 296 6.69 7.44 2.28
CA THR A 296 6.21 6.62 1.16
C THR A 296 7.32 6.36 0.14
N ASP A 297 7.05 5.51 -0.83
CA ASP A 297 7.97 5.22 -1.95
C ASP A 297 8.44 6.47 -2.71
N THR A 298 7.71 7.58 -2.65
CA THR A 298 8.10 8.84 -3.26
C THR A 298 9.45 9.32 -2.75
N ASP A 299 9.75 9.10 -1.46
CA ASP A 299 10.98 9.55 -0.81
C ASP A 299 12.26 8.95 -1.41
N VAL A 300 12.17 7.75 -1.96
CA VAL A 300 13.32 7.07 -2.58
C VAL A 300 13.31 7.15 -4.10
N ILE A 301 12.13 7.26 -4.71
CA ILE A 301 12.00 7.41 -6.17
C ILE A 301 12.58 8.76 -6.59
N PHE A 302 12.16 9.89 -5.96
CA PHE A 302 12.65 11.21 -6.33
C PHE A 302 14.17 11.35 -6.18
N TRP A 303 14.75 10.66 -5.21
CA TRP A 303 16.18 10.70 -4.92
C TRP A 303 17.03 9.86 -5.89
N THR A 304 16.38 8.97 -6.63
CA THR A 304 17.08 8.00 -7.48
C THR A 304 17.79 8.68 -8.64
N ARG A 305 19.05 8.28 -8.92
CA ARG A 305 19.90 8.82 -9.97
C ARG A 305 20.19 10.31 -9.79
N GLY A 306 19.83 11.13 -10.75
CA GLY A 306 19.98 12.59 -10.73
C GLY A 306 18.74 13.34 -10.26
N GLY A 307 17.79 12.61 -9.69
CA GLY A 307 16.47 13.13 -9.29
C GLY A 307 15.40 12.85 -10.35
N ILE A 308 14.28 12.28 -9.92
CA ILE A 308 13.11 11.98 -10.76
C ILE A 308 11.98 12.91 -10.30
N PRO A 309 11.48 13.84 -11.16
CA PRO A 309 10.30 14.62 -10.85
C PRO A 309 9.14 13.76 -10.42
N SER A 310 8.76 13.82 -9.14
CA SER A 310 7.80 12.90 -8.53
C SER A 310 6.65 13.65 -7.86
N ALA A 311 5.48 13.06 -7.78
CA ALA A 311 4.37 13.55 -6.99
C ALA A 311 3.63 12.39 -6.30
N LEU A 312 3.21 12.64 -5.07
CA LEU A 312 2.41 11.73 -4.25
C LEU A 312 0.93 12.10 -4.35
N ILE A 313 0.11 11.10 -4.65
CA ILE A 313 -1.34 11.15 -4.65
C ILE A 313 -1.80 10.17 -3.57
N SER A 314 -2.44 10.66 -2.50
CA SER A 314 -2.79 9.78 -1.40
C SER A 314 -4.30 9.61 -1.24
N LEU A 315 -4.71 8.40 -0.81
CA LEU A 315 -6.08 8.12 -0.41
C LEU A 315 -6.24 8.36 1.09
N PRO A 316 -7.19 9.21 1.54
CA PRO A 316 -7.48 9.33 2.95
C PRO A 316 -7.90 7.98 3.56
N ASN A 317 -7.19 7.56 4.61
CA ASN A 317 -7.37 6.31 5.31
C ASN A 317 -7.51 6.57 6.82
N ARG A 318 -8.57 6.09 7.47
CA ARG A 318 -8.67 6.05 8.92
C ARG A 318 -8.14 4.74 9.44
N TYR A 319 -7.53 4.80 10.63
CA TYR A 319 -7.07 3.61 11.35
C TYR A 319 -5.98 2.84 10.60
N MET A 320 -5.13 3.56 9.86
CA MET A 320 -3.96 3.02 9.16
C MET A 320 -3.15 2.09 10.07
N HIS A 321 -2.54 1.04 9.49
CA HIS A 321 -1.80 0.01 10.20
C HIS A 321 -2.64 -0.77 11.23
N SER A 322 -3.95 -0.86 10.98
CA SER A 322 -4.87 -1.67 11.79
C SER A 322 -5.60 -2.70 10.93
N PRO A 323 -6.23 -3.71 11.54
CA PRO A 323 -7.03 -4.68 10.77
C PRO A 323 -8.33 -4.11 10.19
N VAL A 324 -8.66 -2.86 10.51
CA VAL A 324 -9.93 -2.19 10.16
C VAL A 324 -9.70 -0.83 9.51
N GLU A 325 -8.70 -0.72 8.67
CA GLU A 325 -8.48 0.46 7.84
C GLU A 325 -9.76 0.81 7.09
N LEU A 326 -10.12 2.11 7.04
CA LEU A 326 -11.38 2.57 6.47
C LEU A 326 -11.14 3.63 5.40
N VAL A 327 -11.68 3.38 4.20
CA VAL A 327 -11.56 4.28 3.05
C VAL A 327 -12.89 4.50 2.33
N SER A 328 -12.96 5.55 1.49
CA SER A 328 -14.06 5.77 0.53
C SER A 328 -13.67 5.20 -0.83
N LEU A 329 -14.47 4.29 -1.37
CA LEU A 329 -14.29 3.75 -2.71
C LEU A 329 -14.52 4.79 -3.80
N LYS A 330 -15.32 5.85 -3.54
CA LYS A 330 -15.49 6.97 -4.46
C LYS A 330 -14.25 7.84 -4.55
N ASP A 331 -13.57 8.09 -3.42
CA ASP A 331 -12.30 8.81 -3.44
C ASP A 331 -11.24 7.98 -4.18
N LEU A 332 -11.20 6.68 -3.94
CA LEU A 332 -10.28 5.75 -4.61
C LEU A 332 -10.47 5.77 -6.14
N GLU A 333 -11.69 5.75 -6.64
CA GLU A 333 -11.95 5.77 -8.09
C GLU A 333 -11.44 7.02 -8.81
N GLN A 334 -11.24 8.12 -8.08
CA GLN A 334 -10.73 9.37 -8.66
C GLN A 334 -9.23 9.31 -8.96
N ILE A 335 -8.47 8.50 -8.23
CA ILE A 335 -7.01 8.39 -8.40
C ILE A 335 -6.62 7.90 -9.79
N PRO A 336 -7.10 6.74 -10.30
CA PRO A 336 -6.76 6.28 -11.65
C PRO A 336 -7.23 7.22 -12.75
N VAL A 337 -8.35 7.94 -12.54
CA VAL A 337 -8.82 8.97 -13.49
C VAL A 337 -7.83 10.14 -13.54
N LEU A 338 -7.35 10.61 -12.39
CA LEU A 338 -6.36 11.68 -12.31
C LEU A 338 -5.04 11.28 -12.97
N MET A 339 -4.53 10.07 -12.65
CA MET A 339 -3.28 9.55 -13.20
C MET A 339 -3.35 9.36 -14.72
N SER A 340 -4.44 8.77 -15.22
CA SER A 340 -4.62 8.57 -16.67
C SER A 340 -4.75 9.89 -17.42
N ALA A 341 -5.49 10.86 -16.87
CA ALA A 341 -5.61 12.20 -17.46
C ALA A 341 -4.27 12.95 -17.46
N PHE A 342 -3.44 12.78 -16.42
CA PHE A 342 -2.07 13.31 -16.41
C PHE A 342 -1.26 12.71 -17.56
N ALA A 343 -1.22 11.37 -17.68
CA ALA A 343 -0.46 10.69 -18.73
C ALA A 343 -0.88 11.12 -20.14
N LEU A 344 -2.18 11.27 -20.39
CA LEU A 344 -2.73 11.75 -21.67
C LEU A 344 -2.43 13.24 -21.95
N SER A 345 -2.16 14.06 -20.92
CA SER A 345 -1.82 15.47 -21.08
C SER A 345 -0.39 15.70 -21.54
N ILE A 346 0.45 14.68 -21.47
CA ILE A 346 1.90 14.79 -21.73
C ILE A 346 2.20 14.85 -23.22
N LYS A 347 3.04 15.79 -23.61
CA LYS A 347 3.54 15.89 -24.97
C LYS A 347 4.80 15.02 -25.14
N ARG A 348 5.05 14.59 -26.36
CA ARG A 348 6.26 13.82 -26.66
C ARG A 348 7.53 14.61 -26.32
N GLY A 349 8.43 14.02 -25.54
CA GLY A 349 9.68 14.65 -25.11
C GLY A 349 9.50 15.80 -24.11
N GLU A 350 8.34 15.92 -23.46
CA GLU A 350 8.12 16.95 -22.45
C GLU A 350 8.98 16.69 -21.21
N GLU A 351 9.62 17.73 -20.70
CA GLU A 351 10.45 17.71 -19.51
C GLU A 351 9.79 18.52 -18.39
N PHE A 352 9.96 18.05 -17.16
CA PHE A 352 9.48 18.74 -15.95
C PHE A 352 10.67 19.34 -15.23
N LYS A 353 10.82 20.67 -15.35
CA LYS A 353 11.90 21.44 -14.72
C LYS A 353 11.34 22.64 -13.99
N VAL A 354 11.86 22.90 -12.80
CA VAL A 354 11.62 24.17 -12.11
C VAL A 354 12.31 25.29 -12.89
N GLN A 355 11.57 26.34 -13.21
CA GLN A 355 12.14 27.53 -13.85
C GLN A 355 12.77 28.41 -12.76
N ILE A 356 14.02 28.76 -12.91
CA ILE A 356 14.80 29.60 -11.99
C ILE A 356 15.01 30.94 -12.64
#